data_4fcb7843da54ff125dfdbbd3089d5a3f
#
_entry.id   4fcb7843da54ff125dfdbbd3089d5a3f
#
_cell.length_a   1.000
_cell.length_b   1.000
_cell.length_c   1.000
_cell.angle_alpha   90.00
_cell.angle_beta   90.00
_cell.angle_gamma   90.00
#
_symmetry.space_group_name_H-M   'P 1'
#
loop_
_entity.id
_entity.type
_entity.pdbx_description
1 polymer ?
#
loop_
_entity_poly.entity_id
_entity_poly.type
_entity_poly.pdbx_seq_one_letter_code
_entity_poly.pdbx_strand_id
1 'polypeptide(L)'
;MEIMKQFKYFSIMNHKKEEEYLRDMHKKGWRFIKVTGLGRYHFEKCEPADVVYQLDYNNAINDSRTEYLQMFSDCGWEYLQTYAGYSYFRKPASEINGE
;
A
#
# COMPACT_ATOMS: atom_id res chain seq x y z
N MET A 1 -19.21 -8.92 4.93
CA MET A 1 -17.87 -8.31 4.89
C MET A 1 -17.92 -6.93 5.49
N GLU A 2 -17.05 -6.68 6.47
CA GLU A 2 -17.03 -5.39 7.13
C GLU A 2 -16.07 -4.45 6.43
N ILE A 3 -16.52 -3.23 6.23
CA ILE A 3 -15.72 -2.18 5.60
C ILE A 3 -15.59 -1.04 6.60
N MET A 4 -14.37 -0.54 6.75
CA MET A 4 -14.11 0.59 7.63
C MET A 4 -13.48 1.71 6.81
N LYS A 5 -13.90 2.93 7.08
CA LYS A 5 -13.35 4.10 6.42
C LYS A 5 -12.76 5.01 7.48
N GLN A 6 -11.55 5.48 7.22
CA GLN A 6 -10.87 6.39 8.13
C GLN A 6 -10.28 7.56 7.37
N PHE A 7 -10.37 8.72 7.99
CA PHE A 7 -9.74 9.91 7.44
C PHE A 7 -8.38 10.09 8.10
N LYS A 8 -7.34 10.12 7.28
CA LYS A 8 -5.99 10.36 7.76
C LYS A 8 -5.28 11.27 6.78
N TYR A 9 -4.42 12.12 7.31
CA TYR A 9 -3.63 12.99 6.47
C TYR A 9 -2.15 12.77 6.74
N PHE A 10 -1.42 12.45 5.67
CA PHE A 10 0.03 12.34 5.75
C PHE A 10 0.60 13.29 4.71
N SER A 11 1.58 14.09 5.11
CA SER A 11 2.23 14.95 4.14
C SER A 11 3.04 14.07 3.19
N ILE A 12 3.36 14.64 2.04
CA ILE A 12 4.09 13.88 1.03
C ILE A 12 5.45 13.44 1.53
N MET A 13 5.98 14.13 2.56
CA MET A 13 7.27 13.77 3.14
C MET A 13 7.18 12.66 4.17
N ASN A 14 5.97 12.22 4.51
CA ASN A 14 5.78 11.26 5.58
C ASN A 14 5.28 9.92 5.08
N HIS A 15 5.72 9.50 3.90
CA HIS A 15 5.24 8.25 3.34
C HIS A 15 5.62 7.05 4.21
N LYS A 16 6.71 7.14 4.96
CA LYS A 16 7.09 6.04 5.84
C LYS A 16 6.10 5.86 6.97
N LYS A 17 5.57 6.95 7.50
CA LYS A 17 4.55 6.86 8.54
C LYS A 17 3.25 6.27 7.98
N GLU A 18 2.96 6.59 6.74
CA GLU A 18 1.79 6.01 6.10
C GLU A 18 1.96 4.51 5.90
N GLU A 19 3.16 4.09 5.51
CA GLU A 19 3.46 2.66 5.37
C GLU A 19 3.27 1.94 6.70
N GLU A 20 3.75 2.53 7.78
CA GLU A 20 3.60 1.95 9.12
C GLU A 20 2.13 1.88 9.53
N TYR A 21 1.38 2.91 9.21
CA TYR A 21 -0.04 2.93 9.53
C TYR A 21 -0.77 1.78 8.84
N LEU A 22 -0.51 1.58 7.57
CA LEU A 22 -1.17 0.53 6.82
C LEU A 22 -0.76 -0.85 7.32
N ARG A 23 0.52 -1.02 7.67
CA ARG A 23 1.01 -2.27 8.21
C ARG A 23 0.36 -2.58 9.55
N ASP A 24 0.24 -1.55 10.41
CA ASP A 24 -0.38 -1.73 11.71
C ASP A 24 -1.85 -2.09 11.59
N MET A 25 -2.55 -1.47 10.65
CA MET A 25 -3.96 -1.79 10.44
C MET A 25 -4.14 -3.22 10.00
N HIS A 26 -3.26 -3.70 9.12
CA HIS A 26 -3.34 -5.09 8.68
C HIS A 26 -3.10 -6.06 9.84
N LYS A 27 -2.19 -5.70 10.74
CA LYS A 27 -1.94 -6.52 11.92
C LYS A 27 -3.16 -6.59 12.83
N LYS A 28 -4.00 -5.56 12.79
CA LYS A 28 -5.22 -5.52 13.59
C LYS A 28 -6.40 -6.17 12.90
N GLY A 29 -6.21 -6.69 11.69
CA GLY A 29 -7.28 -7.35 10.97
C GLY A 29 -8.02 -6.47 9.99
N TRP A 30 -7.40 -5.38 9.57
CA TRP A 30 -7.99 -4.47 8.59
C TRP A 30 -7.07 -4.33 7.39
N ARG A 31 -7.50 -4.89 6.27
CA ARG A 31 -6.71 -4.87 5.04
C ARG A 31 -7.04 -3.62 4.23
N PHE A 32 -6.01 -2.93 3.81
CA PHE A 32 -6.17 -1.72 3.00
C PHE A 32 -6.75 -2.07 1.64
N ILE A 33 -7.76 -1.30 1.22
CA ILE A 33 -8.36 -1.47 -0.10
C ILE A 33 -7.91 -0.35 -1.01
N LYS A 34 -8.14 0.89 -0.59
CA LYS A 34 -7.82 2.05 -1.42
C LYS A 34 -7.87 3.30 -0.56
N VAL A 35 -7.33 4.38 -1.10
CA VAL A 35 -7.48 5.70 -0.52
C VAL A 35 -8.08 6.60 -1.60
N THR A 36 -9.04 7.41 -1.21
CA THR A 36 -9.75 8.29 -2.14
C THR A 36 -9.83 9.69 -1.57
N GLY A 37 -10.14 10.66 -2.44
CA GLY A 37 -10.32 12.03 -2.03
C GLY A 37 -9.08 12.60 -1.39
N LEU A 38 -9.25 13.25 -0.25
CA LEU A 38 -8.17 13.92 0.43
C LEU A 38 -7.64 13.11 1.61
N GLY A 39 -7.76 11.78 1.54
CA GLY A 39 -7.20 10.94 2.58
C GLY A 39 -8.21 10.05 3.24
N ARG A 40 -9.22 9.61 2.51
CA ARG A 40 -10.18 8.66 3.04
C ARG A 40 -9.69 7.25 2.74
N TYR A 41 -9.25 6.58 3.78
CA TYR A 41 -8.72 5.23 3.68
C TYR A 41 -9.83 4.22 3.87
N HIS A 42 -9.89 3.24 2.97
CA HIS A 42 -10.90 2.19 3.01
C HIS A 42 -10.23 0.88 3.36
N PHE A 43 -10.79 0.19 4.35
CA PHE A 43 -10.26 -1.10 4.81
C PHE A 43 -11.38 -2.12 4.82
N GLU A 44 -11.01 -3.38 4.70
CA GLU A 44 -11.96 -4.47 4.87
C GLU A 44 -11.44 -5.42 5.93
N LYS A 45 -12.35 -6.06 6.63
CA LYS A 45 -11.97 -6.99 7.69
C LYS A 45 -11.24 -8.19 7.09
N CYS A 46 -10.18 -8.61 7.74
CA CYS A 46 -9.39 -9.74 7.28
C CYS A 46 -8.74 -10.43 8.46
N GLU A 47 -8.06 -11.54 8.19
CA GLU A 47 -7.23 -12.20 9.19
C GLU A 47 -6.05 -11.30 9.52
N PRO A 48 -5.80 -11.03 10.81
CA PRO A 48 -4.63 -10.24 11.17
C PRO A 48 -3.35 -10.89 10.68
N ALA A 49 -2.50 -10.11 10.07
CA ALA A 49 -1.25 -10.62 9.52
C ALA A 49 -0.26 -9.48 9.40
N ASP A 50 1.02 -9.83 9.36
CA ASP A 50 2.07 -8.84 9.18
C ASP A 50 2.35 -8.72 7.68
N VAL A 51 1.89 -7.63 7.10
CA VAL A 51 2.05 -7.36 5.68
C VAL A 51 2.73 -6.01 5.55
N VAL A 52 3.82 -5.99 4.81
CA VAL A 52 4.58 -4.76 4.60
C VAL A 52 3.96 -3.99 3.45
N TYR A 53 3.70 -2.73 3.68
CA TYR A 53 3.19 -1.83 2.66
C TYR A 53 4.31 -0.90 2.23
N GLN A 54 4.45 -0.71 0.93
CA GLN A 54 5.48 0.16 0.39
C GLN A 54 4.85 1.17 -0.56
N LEU A 55 5.18 2.44 -0.33
CA LEU A 55 4.74 3.52 -1.18
C LEU A 55 5.94 4.01 -1.95
N ASP A 56 5.88 3.92 -3.26
CA ASP A 56 7.00 4.30 -4.10
C ASP A 56 6.62 5.50 -4.95
N TYR A 57 7.34 6.60 -4.78
CA TYR A 57 7.06 7.80 -5.53
C TYR A 57 7.74 7.71 -6.88
N ASN A 58 6.95 7.70 -7.91
CA ASN A 58 7.48 7.59 -9.26
C ASN A 58 6.69 8.54 -10.16
N ASN A 59 7.30 9.66 -10.51
CA ASN A 59 6.66 10.58 -11.41
C ASN A 59 7.05 10.35 -12.85
N ALA A 60 7.75 9.25 -13.12
CA ALA A 60 7.97 8.85 -14.49
C ALA A 60 6.65 8.41 -15.04
N ILE A 61 6.26 8.98 -16.13
CA ILE A 61 5.04 8.60 -16.75
C ILE A 61 5.37 7.92 -18.01
N ASN A 62 4.39 7.32 -18.53
CA ASN A 62 4.41 6.88 -19.85
C ASN A 62 4.83 5.47 -20.05
N ASP A 63 5.62 5.22 -21.01
CA ASP A 63 5.83 3.91 -21.59
C ASP A 63 6.47 2.93 -20.64
N SER A 64 7.27 3.42 -19.70
CA SER A 64 7.97 2.53 -18.80
C SER A 64 7.12 2.12 -17.60
N ARG A 65 5.89 2.62 -17.51
CA ARG A 65 5.06 2.32 -16.34
C ARG A 65 4.71 0.84 -16.25
N THR A 66 4.39 0.23 -17.38
CA THR A 66 4.04 -1.18 -17.38
C THR A 66 5.22 -2.04 -16.94
N GLU A 67 6.41 -1.72 -17.42
CA GLU A 67 7.61 -2.45 -17.03
C GLU A 67 7.92 -2.25 -15.56
N TYR A 68 7.72 -1.04 -15.08
CA TYR A 68 7.94 -0.72 -13.68
C TYR A 68 7.03 -1.56 -12.77
N LEU A 69 5.74 -1.61 -13.09
CA LEU A 69 4.80 -2.40 -12.30
C LEU A 69 5.09 -3.89 -12.42
N GLN A 70 5.52 -4.33 -13.60
CA GLN A 70 5.86 -5.73 -13.80
C GLN A 70 7.05 -6.15 -12.94
N MET A 71 8.02 -5.26 -12.80
CA MET A 71 9.19 -5.55 -11.98
C MET A 71 8.78 -5.78 -10.53
N PHE A 72 7.90 -4.94 -10.00
CA PHE A 72 7.42 -5.15 -8.64
C PHE A 72 6.65 -6.46 -8.51
N SER A 73 5.82 -6.75 -9.49
CA SER A 73 5.06 -8.00 -9.48
C SER A 73 5.97 -9.20 -9.51
N ASP A 74 7.04 -9.13 -10.30
CA ASP A 74 8.00 -10.23 -10.39
C ASP A 74 8.72 -10.45 -9.07
N CYS A 75 8.82 -9.42 -8.25
CA CYS A 75 9.45 -9.52 -6.93
C CYS A 75 8.46 -9.90 -5.85
N GLY A 76 7.23 -10.20 -6.21
CA GLY A 76 6.24 -10.66 -5.24
C GLY A 76 5.37 -9.57 -4.63
N TRP A 77 5.49 -8.34 -5.13
CA TRP A 77 4.70 -7.24 -4.61
C TRP A 77 3.36 -7.17 -5.32
N GLU A 78 2.30 -6.94 -4.55
CA GLU A 78 0.96 -6.73 -5.10
C GLU A 78 0.74 -5.24 -5.29
N TYR A 79 0.41 -4.85 -6.51
CA TYR A 79 0.10 -3.45 -6.81
C TYR A 79 -1.34 -3.15 -6.41
N LEU A 80 -1.54 -2.05 -5.70
CA LEU A 80 -2.86 -1.70 -5.20
C LEU A 80 -3.47 -0.53 -5.98
N GLN A 81 -2.76 0.59 -6.01
CA GLN A 81 -3.27 1.76 -6.72
C GLN A 81 -2.18 2.82 -6.78
N THR A 82 -2.43 3.85 -7.57
CA THR A 82 -1.58 5.04 -7.59
C THR A 82 -2.41 6.20 -7.06
N TYR A 83 -1.84 6.95 -6.12
CA TYR A 83 -2.54 8.05 -5.49
C TYR A 83 -1.51 9.11 -5.09
N ALA A 84 -1.77 10.36 -5.47
CA ALA A 84 -0.90 11.49 -5.12
C ALA A 84 0.55 11.26 -5.52
N GLY A 85 0.78 10.62 -6.65
CA GLY A 85 2.12 10.38 -7.14
C GLY A 85 2.81 9.15 -6.59
N TYR A 86 2.19 8.47 -5.64
CA TYR A 86 2.75 7.26 -5.05
C TYR A 86 2.03 6.03 -5.58
N SER A 87 2.81 5.00 -5.87
CA SER A 87 2.27 3.68 -6.18
C SER A 87 2.30 2.86 -4.91
N TYR A 88 1.18 2.23 -4.58
CA TYR A 88 1.01 1.48 -3.35
C TYR A 88 1.17 -0.01 -3.63
N PHE A 89 2.04 -0.65 -2.86
CA PHE A 89 2.30 -2.08 -2.98
C PHE A 89 2.25 -2.72 -1.61
N ARG A 90 2.00 -4.02 -1.58
CA ARG A 90 2.10 -4.77 -0.33
C ARG A 90 2.64 -6.17 -0.60
N LYS A 91 3.23 -6.75 0.45
CA LYS A 91 3.85 -8.06 0.35
C LYS A 91 3.91 -8.65 1.76
N PRO A 92 3.57 -9.95 1.92
CA PRO A 92 3.67 -10.54 3.25
C PRO A 92 5.09 -10.40 3.80
N ALA A 93 5.18 -10.06 5.08
CA ALA A 93 6.48 -9.84 5.69
C ALA A 93 7.34 -11.10 5.64
N SER A 94 6.71 -12.26 5.72
CA SER A 94 7.44 -13.51 5.68
C SER A 94 8.16 -13.74 4.35
N GLU A 95 7.68 -13.11 3.28
CA GLU A 95 8.31 -13.27 1.98
C GLU A 95 9.44 -12.29 1.74
N ILE A 96 9.54 -11.25 2.56
CA ILE A 96 10.60 -10.27 2.38
C ILE A 96 11.92 -10.80 2.90
N ASN A 97 11.88 -11.56 3.96
CA ASN A 97 13.08 -12.11 4.57
C ASN A 97 13.49 -13.44 3.97
N GLY A 98 12.86 -13.82 2.88
CA GLY A 98 13.15 -15.09 2.28
C GLY A 98 14.35 -15.09 1.35
N GLU A 99 14.89 -13.92 1.08
CA GLU A 99 16.02 -13.86 0.19
C GLU A 99 17.32 -14.13 0.89
#